data_b76a7bff2c127e85e63f159441960d65
#
_entry.id   b76a7bff2c127e85e63f159441960d65
#
_cell.length_a   1.000
_cell.length_b   1.000
_cell.length_c   1.000
_cell.angle_alpha   90.00
_cell.angle_beta   90.00
_cell.angle_gamma   90.00
#
_symmetry.space_group_name_H-M   'P 1'
#
loop_
_entity.id
_entity.type
_entity.pdbx_description
1 polymer ?
#
loop_
_entity_poly.entity_id
_entity_poly.type
_entity_poly.pdbx_seq_one_letter_code
_entity_poly.pdbx_strand_id
1 'polypeptide(L)'
;MFMRIIISVLLCLSCLTAMTCCGSKIEIYDDVSHYREYMSFDSEGTDSKWNKWGMDESIWPRQISDVSQVSDYKMIYYNPWDAQYLGYLVIDYSDDDYASEIDRLKNYPSTDYIGYYSVQKEETYELLAVNAHQYLGFVYALTDGKNRIVYAEQIFCNYFMDIDYEKYIRTDYLLDGFNAKVDNPYRKQMMNE
;
A
#
# COMPACT_ATOMS: atom_id res chain seq x y z
N MET A 1 -58.15 9.26 6.48
CA MET A 1 -57.33 8.11 5.94
C MET A 1 -56.25 8.58 4.99
N PHE A 2 -56.55 9.42 4.04
CA PHE A 2 -55.57 9.95 3.05
C PHE A 2 -54.38 10.67 3.68
N MET A 3 -54.58 11.53 4.68
CA MET A 3 -53.48 12.30 5.32
C MET A 3 -52.47 11.41 6.06
N ARG A 4 -52.85 10.25 6.60
CA ARG A 4 -51.94 9.29 7.24
C ARG A 4 -51.04 8.60 6.19
N ILE A 5 -51.59 8.31 5.01
CA ILE A 5 -50.83 7.68 3.91
C ILE A 5 -49.79 8.64 3.36
N ILE A 6 -50.11 9.93 3.22
CA ILE A 6 -49.18 10.96 2.73
C ILE A 6 -48.00 11.14 3.72
N ILE A 7 -48.28 11.16 5.02
CA ILE A 7 -47.22 11.26 6.06
C ILE A 7 -46.28 10.04 6.03
N SER A 8 -46.84 8.82 5.88
CA SER A 8 -46.05 7.59 5.79
C SER A 8 -45.17 7.56 4.53
N VAL A 9 -45.69 8.02 3.39
CA VAL A 9 -44.92 8.09 2.14
C VAL A 9 -43.79 9.12 2.22
N LEU A 10 -44.05 10.29 2.85
CA LEU A 10 -43.04 11.32 3.06
C LEU A 10 -41.94 10.83 4.04
N LEU A 11 -42.29 10.10 5.10
CA LEU A 11 -41.32 9.50 6.02
C LEU A 11 -40.44 8.43 5.33
N CYS A 12 -41.04 7.57 4.49
CA CYS A 12 -40.27 6.61 3.70
C CYS A 12 -39.33 7.27 2.67
N LEU A 13 -39.80 8.36 2.03
CA LEU A 13 -38.95 9.11 1.08
C LEU A 13 -37.78 9.81 1.78
N SER A 14 -37.98 10.33 3.01
CA SER A 14 -36.89 10.95 3.77
C SER A 14 -35.87 9.93 4.29
N CYS A 15 -36.28 8.68 4.55
CA CYS A 15 -35.34 7.62 4.89
C CYS A 15 -34.52 7.11 3.68
N LEU A 16 -35.05 7.19 2.48
CA LEU A 16 -34.32 6.79 1.26
C LEU A 16 -33.23 7.81 0.86
N THR A 17 -33.36 9.08 1.25
CA THR A 17 -32.33 10.09 0.96
C THR A 17 -31.19 10.14 1.99
N ALA A 18 -31.33 9.45 3.12
CA ALA A 18 -30.30 9.36 4.15
C ALA A 18 -29.27 8.23 3.90
N MET A 19 -29.48 7.41 2.87
CA MET A 19 -28.42 6.52 2.36
C MET A 19 -27.55 7.24 1.33
N THR A 20 -27.07 8.46 1.64
CA THR A 20 -25.87 8.95 1.00
C THR A 20 -24.77 8.03 1.47
N CYS A 21 -24.43 7.09 0.59
CA CYS A 21 -23.25 6.25 0.69
C CYS A 21 -22.08 7.16 1.09
N CYS A 22 -21.66 7.12 2.35
CA CYS A 22 -20.35 7.60 2.75
C CYS A 22 -19.33 6.65 2.11
N GLY A 23 -19.21 6.72 0.78
CA GLY A 23 -18.12 6.06 0.08
C GLY A 23 -16.84 6.66 0.60
N SER A 24 -16.03 5.87 1.28
CA SER A 24 -14.70 6.30 1.72
C SER A 24 -13.95 6.83 0.51
N LYS A 25 -13.37 8.02 0.65
CA LYS A 25 -12.62 8.66 -0.44
C LYS A 25 -11.21 8.09 -0.43
N ILE A 26 -10.68 7.77 -1.60
CA ILE A 26 -9.24 7.51 -1.75
C ILE A 26 -8.51 8.84 -1.55
N GLU A 27 -7.57 8.85 -0.63
CA GLU A 27 -6.70 9.98 -0.33
C GLU A 27 -5.33 9.73 -0.95
N ILE A 28 -4.83 10.71 -1.71
CA ILE A 28 -3.57 10.62 -2.45
C ILE A 28 -2.64 11.73 -1.96
N TYR A 29 -1.39 11.37 -1.68
CA TYR A 29 -0.34 12.23 -1.17
C TYR A 29 0.89 12.05 -2.06
N ASP A 30 1.25 13.07 -2.82
CA ASP A 30 2.34 13.10 -3.79
C ASP A 30 3.40 14.18 -3.50
N ASP A 31 3.24 14.90 -2.38
CA ASP A 31 4.26 15.82 -1.89
C ASP A 31 5.25 15.10 -0.98
N VAL A 32 6.43 14.81 -1.52
CA VAL A 32 7.49 14.10 -0.81
C VAL A 32 8.06 14.87 0.38
N SER A 33 7.84 16.19 0.49
CA SER A 33 8.28 16.98 1.64
C SER A 33 7.61 16.55 2.95
N HIS A 34 6.45 15.91 2.84
CA HIS A 34 5.68 15.36 3.96
C HIS A 34 5.88 13.84 4.15
N TYR A 35 6.87 13.25 3.47
CA TYR A 35 7.13 11.81 3.46
C TYR A 35 7.00 11.14 4.83
N ARG A 36 7.66 11.71 5.86
CA ARG A 36 7.68 11.12 7.20
C ARG A 36 6.32 11.05 7.88
N GLU A 37 5.40 11.94 7.53
CA GLU A 37 4.06 11.98 8.12
C GLU A 37 3.20 10.77 7.72
N TYR A 38 3.59 10.10 6.62
CA TYR A 38 2.86 8.97 6.04
C TYR A 38 3.50 7.61 6.36
N MET A 39 4.58 7.61 7.15
CA MET A 39 5.27 6.41 7.57
C MET A 39 4.89 6.02 9.00
N SER A 40 4.95 4.73 9.31
CA SER A 40 4.66 4.23 10.65
C SER A 40 5.79 4.43 11.65
N PHE A 41 6.98 4.87 11.22
CA PHE A 41 8.17 4.99 12.06
C PHE A 41 7.98 5.80 13.35
N ASP A 42 7.17 6.86 13.26
CA ASP A 42 6.91 7.81 14.34
C ASP A 42 5.46 7.69 14.85
N SER A 43 4.69 6.69 14.37
CA SER A 43 3.32 6.46 14.81
C SER A 43 3.31 5.73 16.15
N GLU A 44 3.05 6.45 17.22
CA GLU A 44 2.84 5.86 18.53
C GLU A 44 1.42 5.26 18.63
N GLY A 45 1.37 3.92 18.68
CA GLY A 45 0.15 3.17 18.99
C GLY A 45 -0.77 2.85 17.81
N THR A 46 -1.79 2.07 18.10
CA THR A 46 -2.75 1.53 17.09
C THR A 46 -3.74 2.57 16.56
N ASP A 47 -3.81 3.76 17.17
CA ASP A 47 -4.78 4.80 16.82
C ASP A 47 -4.30 5.74 15.71
N SER A 48 -3.04 5.60 15.27
CA SER A 48 -2.52 6.41 14.17
C SER A 48 -3.12 5.97 12.84
N LYS A 49 -3.53 6.93 12.01
CA LYS A 49 -3.97 6.68 10.63
C LYS A 49 -2.95 5.87 9.82
N TRP A 50 -1.66 6.04 10.10
CA TRP A 50 -0.53 5.44 9.39
C TRP A 50 0.13 4.30 10.18
N ASN A 51 -0.62 3.59 11.03
CA ASN A 51 -0.08 2.42 11.75
C ASN A 51 0.19 1.20 10.88
N LYS A 52 -0.38 1.17 9.65
CA LYS A 52 -0.15 0.16 8.63
C LYS A 52 -0.20 -1.29 9.15
N TRP A 53 -1.13 -1.53 10.07
CA TRP A 53 -1.32 -2.83 10.71
C TRP A 53 -0.06 -3.37 11.43
N GLY A 54 0.91 -2.51 11.72
CA GLY A 54 2.18 -2.88 12.35
C GLY A 54 3.18 -3.57 11.41
N MET A 55 2.99 -3.46 10.10
CA MET A 55 3.99 -3.91 9.13
C MET A 55 5.30 -3.16 9.32
N ASP A 56 6.42 -3.89 9.22
CA ASP A 56 7.75 -3.28 9.34
C ASP A 56 8.12 -2.50 8.08
N GLU A 57 8.20 -1.20 8.20
CA GLU A 57 8.62 -0.28 7.14
C GLU A 57 10.11 0.10 7.23
N SER A 58 10.92 -0.55 8.04
CA SER A 58 12.35 -0.22 8.16
C SER A 58 13.16 -0.48 6.87
N ILE A 59 12.54 -1.14 5.88
CA ILE A 59 13.03 -1.21 4.50
C ILE A 59 13.10 0.17 3.86
N TRP A 60 12.11 1.04 4.11
CA TRP A 60 12.09 2.40 3.58
C TRP A 60 13.12 3.28 4.31
N PRO A 61 13.68 4.31 3.65
CA PRO A 61 14.63 5.22 4.30
C PRO A 61 13.92 6.00 5.42
N ARG A 62 14.55 6.14 6.59
CA ARG A 62 13.97 6.92 7.69
C ARG A 62 13.81 8.41 7.37
N GLN A 63 14.65 8.90 6.49
CA GLN A 63 14.61 10.27 5.97
C GLN A 63 15.18 10.29 4.56
N ILE A 64 14.68 11.21 3.75
CA ILE A 64 15.23 11.49 2.43
C ILE A 64 16.29 12.59 2.60
N SER A 65 17.55 12.26 2.36
CA SER A 65 18.66 13.18 2.56
C SER A 65 18.70 14.28 1.49
N ASP A 66 18.32 13.95 0.27
CA ASP A 66 18.24 14.89 -0.85
C ASP A 66 16.97 14.65 -1.67
N VAL A 67 15.99 15.53 -1.51
CA VAL A 67 14.71 15.47 -2.22
C VAL A 67 14.88 15.60 -3.74
N SER A 68 15.98 16.21 -4.21
CA SER A 68 16.25 16.33 -5.66
C SER A 68 16.57 14.99 -6.33
N GLN A 69 16.92 13.96 -5.55
CA GLN A 69 17.13 12.59 -6.02
C GLN A 69 15.83 11.80 -6.15
N VAL A 70 14.72 12.29 -5.62
CA VAL A 70 13.42 11.61 -5.75
C VAL A 70 12.85 11.84 -7.14
N SER A 71 12.73 10.77 -7.91
CA SER A 71 12.21 10.82 -9.27
C SER A 71 10.72 10.49 -9.38
N ASP A 72 10.16 9.78 -8.39
CA ASP A 72 8.72 9.49 -8.30
C ASP A 72 8.32 9.20 -6.85
N TYR A 73 7.11 9.61 -6.46
CA TYR A 73 6.60 9.41 -5.11
C TYR A 73 5.09 9.45 -5.07
N LYS A 74 4.49 8.53 -4.33
CA LYS A 74 3.07 8.57 -4.02
C LYS A 74 2.74 7.72 -2.81
N MET A 75 1.87 8.24 -1.95
CA MET A 75 1.25 7.49 -0.86
C MET A 75 -0.27 7.59 -1.00
N ILE A 76 -0.96 6.49 -0.80
CA ILE A 76 -2.40 6.38 -0.91
C ILE A 76 -2.95 5.72 0.35
N TYR A 77 -3.98 6.34 0.89
CA TYR A 77 -4.78 5.79 1.97
C TYR A 77 -6.22 5.61 1.51
N TYR A 78 -6.77 4.47 1.79
CA TYR A 78 -8.18 4.15 1.54
C TYR A 78 -8.74 3.34 2.69
N ASN A 79 -9.89 3.71 3.19
CA ASN A 79 -10.54 3.01 4.31
C ASN A 79 -12.04 2.86 4.02
N PRO A 80 -12.43 1.88 3.17
CA PRO A 80 -13.83 1.59 2.92
C PRO A 80 -14.50 0.91 4.13
N TRP A 81 -13.81 -0.04 4.75
CA TRP A 81 -14.17 -0.78 5.96
C TRP A 81 -12.94 -1.00 6.84
N ASP A 82 -11.81 -1.28 6.21
CA ASP A 82 -10.50 -1.50 6.81
C ASP A 82 -9.45 -0.68 6.06
N ALA A 83 -8.49 -0.14 6.79
CA ALA A 83 -7.46 0.72 6.20
C ALA A 83 -6.57 -0.06 5.22
N GLN A 84 -6.34 0.51 4.07
CA GLN A 84 -5.47 -0.01 3.02
C GLN A 84 -4.48 1.07 2.61
N TYR A 85 -3.25 0.66 2.33
CA TYR A 85 -2.15 1.55 2.00
C TYR A 85 -1.47 1.04 0.73
N LEU A 86 -1.22 1.96 -0.18
CA LEU A 86 -0.45 1.73 -1.38
C LEU A 86 0.55 2.86 -1.50
N GLY A 87 1.81 2.54 -1.56
CA GLY A 87 2.84 3.55 -1.65
C GLY A 87 4.02 3.14 -2.49
N TYR A 88 4.72 4.14 -3.02
CA TYR A 88 6.04 3.96 -3.61
C TYR A 88 6.88 5.24 -3.50
N LEU A 89 8.18 5.05 -3.44
CA LEU A 89 9.20 6.08 -3.45
C LEU A 89 10.34 5.61 -4.34
N VAL A 90 10.72 6.42 -5.32
CA VAL A 90 11.81 6.14 -6.25
C VAL A 90 12.92 7.15 -6.06
N ILE A 91 14.10 6.66 -5.70
CA ILE A 91 15.29 7.49 -5.49
C ILE A 91 16.38 7.10 -6.47
N ASP A 92 16.92 8.09 -7.16
CA ASP A 92 18.12 7.97 -8.00
C ASP A 92 19.32 8.44 -7.17
N TYR A 93 20.03 7.52 -6.56
CA TYR A 93 21.12 7.77 -5.62
C TYR A 93 22.42 8.17 -6.33
N SER A 94 23.32 8.85 -5.61
CA SER A 94 24.74 8.92 -5.99
C SER A 94 25.39 7.52 -5.86
N ASP A 95 26.52 7.29 -6.51
CA ASP A 95 27.20 5.97 -6.50
C ASP A 95 27.54 5.52 -5.07
N ASP A 96 28.01 6.42 -4.22
CA ASP A 96 28.41 6.11 -2.83
C ASP A 96 27.20 5.85 -1.95
N ASP A 97 26.14 6.65 -2.08
CA ASP A 97 24.88 6.46 -1.33
C ASP A 97 24.16 5.19 -1.77
N TYR A 98 24.17 4.89 -3.09
CA TYR A 98 23.63 3.67 -3.63
C TYR A 98 24.31 2.44 -3.06
N ALA A 99 25.64 2.41 -3.05
CA ALA A 99 26.39 1.28 -2.50
C ALA A 99 26.05 1.04 -1.01
N SER A 100 25.97 2.13 -0.23
CA SER A 100 25.61 2.07 1.19
C SER A 100 24.18 1.55 1.39
N GLU A 101 23.24 2.00 0.57
CA GLU A 101 21.83 1.62 0.68
C GLU A 101 21.59 0.17 0.24
N ILE A 102 22.28 -0.28 -0.84
CA ILE A 102 22.29 -1.69 -1.25
C ILE A 102 22.78 -2.59 -0.10
N ASP A 103 23.87 -2.20 0.56
CA ASP A 103 24.40 -2.97 1.68
C ASP A 103 23.38 -3.04 2.83
N ARG A 104 22.77 -1.92 3.19
CA ARG A 104 21.72 -1.86 4.21
C ARG A 104 20.55 -2.79 3.88
N LEU A 105 20.04 -2.72 2.65
CA LEU A 105 18.88 -3.49 2.22
C LEU A 105 19.19 -4.99 2.10
N LYS A 106 20.35 -5.38 1.55
CA LYS A 106 20.75 -6.79 1.46
C LYS A 106 21.00 -7.44 2.84
N ASN A 107 21.26 -6.64 3.87
CA ASN A 107 21.37 -7.13 5.25
C ASN A 107 20.02 -7.15 6.01
N TYR A 108 18.93 -6.70 5.39
CA TYR A 108 17.59 -6.79 5.98
C TYR A 108 17.15 -8.26 6.09
N PRO A 109 16.56 -8.70 7.23
CA PRO A 109 16.10 -10.06 7.41
C PRO A 109 14.79 -10.31 6.64
N SER A 110 14.88 -10.43 5.32
CA SER A 110 13.73 -10.63 4.44
C SER A 110 12.93 -11.88 4.80
N THR A 111 11.61 -11.76 4.70
CA THR A 111 10.66 -12.85 4.94
C THR A 111 10.42 -13.66 3.67
N ASP A 112 9.82 -14.84 3.80
CA ASP A 112 9.31 -15.59 2.66
C ASP A 112 8.16 -14.80 2.00
N TYR A 113 8.11 -14.79 0.67
CA TYR A 113 7.15 -14.01 -0.09
C TYR A 113 6.61 -14.75 -1.33
N ILE A 114 7.36 -15.73 -1.85
CA ILE A 114 6.99 -16.46 -3.06
C ILE A 114 5.69 -17.22 -2.85
N GLY A 115 4.76 -17.06 -3.79
CA GLY A 115 3.45 -17.70 -3.77
C GLY A 115 2.37 -16.90 -3.02
N TYR A 116 2.73 -15.92 -2.17
CA TYR A 116 1.73 -15.02 -1.61
C TYR A 116 1.17 -14.15 -2.73
N TYR A 117 -0.15 -14.10 -2.86
CA TYR A 117 -0.84 -13.28 -3.87
C TYR A 117 -0.31 -13.48 -5.30
N SER A 118 0.06 -14.73 -5.63
CA SER A 118 0.63 -15.13 -6.92
C SER A 118 2.01 -14.55 -7.23
N VAL A 119 2.68 -13.93 -6.25
CA VAL A 119 4.03 -13.39 -6.43
C VAL A 119 5.01 -14.49 -6.78
N GLN A 120 5.84 -14.21 -7.77
CA GLN A 120 6.89 -15.07 -8.31
C GLN A 120 8.27 -14.47 -8.00
N LYS A 121 9.32 -15.17 -8.41
CA LYS A 121 10.66 -14.60 -8.33
C LYS A 121 10.80 -13.46 -9.33
N GLU A 122 11.37 -12.34 -8.86
CA GLU A 122 11.56 -11.15 -9.70
C GLU A 122 12.47 -11.43 -10.91
N GLU A 123 12.05 -10.95 -12.09
CA GLU A 123 12.79 -11.08 -13.34
C GLU A 123 13.26 -9.71 -13.89
N THR A 124 12.50 -8.63 -13.64
CA THR A 124 12.74 -7.30 -14.22
C THR A 124 13.64 -6.45 -13.33
N TYR A 125 13.34 -6.40 -12.06
CA TYR A 125 14.12 -5.71 -11.03
C TYR A 125 14.73 -6.72 -10.06
N GLU A 126 15.90 -6.42 -9.49
CA GLU A 126 16.44 -7.21 -8.38
C GLU A 126 15.71 -6.83 -7.09
N LEU A 127 15.11 -7.80 -6.40
CA LEU A 127 14.57 -7.61 -5.07
C LEU A 127 15.70 -7.55 -4.04
N LEU A 128 15.80 -6.45 -3.31
CA LEU A 128 16.84 -6.21 -2.32
C LEU A 128 16.42 -6.62 -0.91
N ALA A 129 15.17 -6.29 -0.55
CA ALA A 129 14.61 -6.57 0.77
C ALA A 129 13.10 -6.71 0.66
N VAL A 130 12.50 -7.57 1.48
CA VAL A 130 11.05 -7.72 1.58
C VAL A 130 10.60 -8.09 2.99
N ASN A 131 9.58 -7.38 3.48
CA ASN A 131 8.74 -7.78 4.59
C ASN A 131 7.38 -8.18 4.02
N ALA A 132 7.11 -9.46 3.94
CA ALA A 132 5.87 -10.02 3.44
C ALA A 132 5.09 -10.69 4.58
N HIS A 133 3.81 -10.42 4.64
CA HIS A 133 2.90 -11.07 5.56
C HIS A 133 1.70 -11.63 4.79
N GLN A 134 1.44 -12.91 4.97
CA GLN A 134 0.40 -13.63 4.20
C GLN A 134 -1.00 -13.02 4.29
N TYR A 135 -1.28 -12.21 5.30
CA TYR A 135 -2.58 -11.56 5.54
C TYR A 135 -2.56 -10.05 5.28
N LEU A 136 -1.40 -9.40 5.47
CA LEU A 136 -1.30 -7.94 5.48
C LEU A 136 -0.61 -7.37 4.23
N GLY A 137 -0.02 -8.20 3.37
CA GLY A 137 0.63 -7.73 2.15
C GLY A 137 2.14 -7.58 2.25
N PHE A 138 2.69 -6.51 1.66
CA PHE A 138 4.12 -6.40 1.38
C PHE A 138 4.66 -5.00 1.62
N VAL A 139 5.89 -4.95 2.11
CA VAL A 139 6.79 -3.78 2.09
C VAL A 139 8.12 -4.25 1.51
N TYR A 140 8.64 -3.62 0.47
CA TYR A 140 9.84 -4.10 -0.22
C TYR A 140 10.64 -2.99 -0.88
N ALA A 141 11.86 -3.36 -1.32
CA ALA A 141 12.72 -2.53 -2.13
C ALA A 141 13.27 -3.29 -3.34
N LEU A 142 13.21 -2.67 -4.51
CA LEU A 142 13.70 -3.18 -5.79
C LEU A 142 14.80 -2.28 -6.33
N THR A 143 15.70 -2.83 -7.17
CA THR A 143 16.68 -2.04 -7.91
C THR A 143 16.78 -2.45 -9.38
N ASP A 144 17.12 -1.48 -10.24
CA ASP A 144 17.46 -1.73 -11.65
C ASP A 144 18.94 -2.12 -11.85
N GLY A 145 19.68 -2.30 -10.74
CA GLY A 145 21.12 -2.62 -10.75
C GLY A 145 22.02 -1.44 -11.17
N LYS A 146 21.45 -0.24 -11.23
CA LYS A 146 22.21 0.99 -11.53
C LYS A 146 22.01 2.01 -10.46
N ASN A 147 21.77 3.04 -10.24
CA ASN A 147 21.66 3.91 -9.05
C ASN A 147 20.22 4.11 -8.56
N ARG A 148 19.25 3.40 -9.11
CA ARG A 148 17.84 3.54 -8.76
C ARG A 148 17.37 2.46 -7.79
N ILE A 149 16.68 2.91 -6.74
CA ILE A 149 15.94 2.03 -5.82
C ILE A 149 14.48 2.46 -5.81
N VAL A 150 13.60 1.48 -5.93
CA VAL A 150 12.15 1.60 -5.79
C VAL A 150 11.75 0.96 -4.46
N TYR A 151 11.29 1.77 -3.52
CA TYR A 151 10.61 1.29 -2.32
C TYR A 151 9.13 1.24 -2.63
N ALA A 152 8.47 0.18 -2.23
CA ALA A 152 7.04 0.06 -2.45
C ALA A 152 6.35 -0.68 -1.30
N GLU A 153 5.06 -0.43 -1.15
CA GLU A 153 4.21 -1.12 -0.20
C GLU A 153 2.82 -1.34 -0.77
N GLN A 154 2.26 -2.49 -0.48
CA GLN A 154 0.85 -2.83 -0.64
C GLN A 154 0.39 -3.46 0.66
N ILE A 155 -0.28 -2.68 1.51
CA ILE A 155 -0.71 -3.11 2.84
C ILE A 155 -2.23 -3.06 2.90
N PHE A 156 -2.82 -4.16 3.32
CA PHE A 156 -4.27 -4.37 3.34
C PHE A 156 -4.65 -5.37 4.45
N CYS A 157 -5.89 -5.81 4.49
CA CYS A 157 -6.35 -6.95 5.28
C CYS A 157 -7.37 -7.76 4.48
N ASN A 158 -7.87 -8.86 5.03
CA ASN A 158 -8.89 -9.71 4.39
C ASN A 158 -8.45 -10.35 3.06
N TYR A 159 -7.12 -10.45 2.84
CA TYR A 159 -6.54 -11.12 1.66
C TYR A 159 -6.80 -10.43 0.32
N PHE A 160 -7.16 -9.14 0.30
CA PHE A 160 -7.32 -8.38 -0.95
C PHE A 160 -7.26 -6.88 -0.73
N MET A 161 -7.06 -6.14 -1.83
CA MET A 161 -7.16 -4.69 -1.88
C MET A 161 -8.45 -4.28 -2.59
N ASP A 162 -9.21 -3.35 -1.99
CA ASP A 162 -10.32 -2.65 -2.65
C ASP A 162 -9.81 -1.55 -3.58
N ILE A 163 -8.58 -1.06 -3.34
CA ILE A 163 -7.93 -0.10 -4.22
C ILE A 163 -7.64 -0.78 -5.56
N ASP A 164 -8.09 -0.18 -6.64
CA ASP A 164 -7.64 -0.55 -8.00
C ASP A 164 -6.20 -0.07 -8.20
N TYR A 165 -5.25 -0.79 -7.57
CA TYR A 165 -3.86 -0.38 -7.43
C TYR A 165 -3.16 -0.18 -8.77
N GLU A 166 -3.54 -0.92 -9.83
CA GLU A 166 -2.99 -0.79 -11.19
C GLU A 166 -3.19 0.62 -11.79
N LYS A 167 -4.12 1.42 -11.25
CA LYS A 167 -4.31 2.82 -11.65
C LYS A 167 -3.32 3.80 -11.01
N TYR A 168 -2.68 3.39 -9.93
CA TYR A 168 -1.94 4.32 -9.07
C TYR A 168 -0.45 4.01 -8.98
N ILE A 169 -0.06 2.76 -9.21
CA ILE A 169 1.34 2.33 -9.21
C ILE A 169 1.69 1.74 -10.58
N ARG A 170 2.91 1.98 -11.02
CA ARG A 170 3.43 1.37 -12.26
C ARG A 170 3.56 -0.13 -12.07
N THR A 171 3.29 -0.90 -13.12
CA THR A 171 3.37 -2.35 -13.08
C THR A 171 4.77 -2.86 -12.76
N ASP A 172 5.81 -2.14 -13.22
CA ASP A 172 7.21 -2.47 -12.97
C ASP A 172 7.70 -2.10 -11.55
N TYR A 173 6.86 -1.48 -10.72
CA TYR A 173 7.10 -1.29 -9.29
C TYR A 173 6.39 -2.33 -8.42
N LEU A 174 5.51 -3.16 -9.00
CA LEU A 174 4.89 -4.29 -8.31
C LEU A 174 5.78 -5.52 -8.37
N LEU A 175 5.69 -6.38 -7.36
CA LEU A 175 6.32 -7.69 -7.40
C LEU A 175 5.75 -8.53 -8.55
N ASP A 176 6.59 -9.30 -9.22
CA ASP A 176 6.20 -10.10 -10.39
C ASP A 176 5.08 -11.08 -10.05
N GLY A 177 3.98 -10.99 -10.79
CA GLY A 177 2.79 -11.81 -10.61
C GLY A 177 1.83 -11.33 -9.51
N PHE A 178 2.14 -10.23 -8.79
CA PHE A 178 1.30 -9.73 -7.70
C PHE A 178 -0.16 -9.55 -8.11
N ASN A 179 -1.04 -10.22 -7.37
CA ASN A 179 -2.48 -10.14 -7.56
C ASN A 179 -3.21 -10.15 -6.20
N ALA A 180 -3.59 -8.97 -5.74
CA ALA A 180 -4.41 -8.79 -4.55
C ALA A 180 -5.86 -8.33 -4.87
N LYS A 181 -6.37 -8.65 -6.05
CA LYS A 181 -7.78 -8.39 -6.41
C LYS A 181 -8.71 -9.25 -5.56
N VAL A 182 -9.96 -8.81 -5.39
CA VAL A 182 -10.95 -9.48 -4.53
C VAL A 182 -11.16 -10.96 -4.85
N ASP A 183 -10.99 -11.36 -6.12
CA ASP A 183 -11.17 -12.72 -6.60
C ASP A 183 -9.86 -13.51 -6.75
N ASN A 184 -8.76 -13.00 -6.19
CA ASN A 184 -7.45 -13.62 -6.34
C ASN A 184 -7.41 -15.07 -5.82
N PRO A 185 -6.61 -15.95 -6.44
CA PRO A 185 -6.56 -17.37 -6.09
C PRO A 185 -6.06 -17.64 -4.66
N TYR A 186 -5.15 -16.78 -4.15
CA TYR A 186 -4.60 -16.93 -2.81
C TYR A 186 -5.69 -16.72 -1.74
N ARG A 187 -6.52 -15.68 -1.89
CA ARG A 187 -7.67 -15.44 -1.01
C ARG A 187 -8.63 -16.64 -1.02
N LYS A 188 -8.99 -17.14 -2.21
CA LYS A 188 -9.89 -18.31 -2.34
C LYS A 188 -9.32 -19.53 -1.62
N GLN A 189 -8.04 -19.78 -1.74
CA GLN A 189 -7.37 -20.88 -1.04
C GLN A 189 -7.44 -20.69 0.50
N MET A 190 -7.14 -19.49 0.99
CA MET A 190 -7.07 -19.21 2.42
C MET A 190 -8.44 -19.16 3.09
N MET A 191 -9.48 -18.74 2.35
CA MET A 191 -10.87 -18.67 2.83
C MET A 191 -11.66 -19.96 2.61
N ASN A 192 -11.08 -20.96 1.94
CA ASN A 192 -11.75 -22.20 1.52
C ASN A 192 -12.98 -21.96 0.64
N GLU A 193 -12.91 -20.96 -0.24
CA GLU A 193 -13.95 -20.59 -1.20
C GLU A 193 -13.82 -21.32 -2.55
#